data_35ee41b575944d21e7e053d2e0e0564c
#
_entry.id   35ee41b575944d21e7e053d2e0e0564c
#
_cell.length_a   1.000
_cell.length_b   1.000
_cell.length_c   1.000
_cell.angle_alpha   90.00
_cell.angle_beta   90.00
_cell.angle_gamma   90.00
#
_symmetry.space_group_name_H-M   'P 1'
#
loop_
_entity.id
_entity.type
_entity.pdbx_description
1 polymer ?
#
loop_
_entity_poly.entity_id
_entity_poly.type
_entity_poly.pdbx_seq_one_letter_code
_entity_poly.pdbx_strand_id
1 'polypeptide(L)'
;MFSELFAPVSIGVRTIAKTVRILERNQIYFHAVDDYLTREEKLAALKRDRSISNTSMNVIVPDAHGDWFNQRDDSFSHFMRMDGKKAKEPAIFKNFSLGVATGRDAWCYNFSKNVLSSNIHRMIDNYERIRLESIKSENFVLTKNPVEISWNSNLEQRLNKNTIIKFDNNALCKSFYRPFIPSNLYFHVDLIARRYQLASIFPNNSAENLVICSSGVDNLVICINQNAKDAGQIALMTDHIADLHFNGDTQCFPRWLPGEQTKGAEGSLDFGESKEMPSGFSQDALPHFQAAYPGKPITEDDLFYYIYGILHSEDYRTGYANNLMKELPRIPRVATYEQFMAFVEAGQELARLHVHFEDVELYTGVKIEFTKIGQPSYRVTQMKWGKIKGKTGNAAKDKTTLIYNDWITVKNIPLEAQEYVVNKKSALDWVVERACVSIDKVSDIVNDFNDYAADMGSERYPLDLFLKVITVSLQTMEIVKGLPKLEIHPLDK
;
A
#
# COMPACT_ATOMS: atom_id res chain seq x y z
N MET A 1 23.06 -1.62 0.15
CA MET A 1 24.03 -0.51 0.09
C MET A 1 23.33 0.79 -0.41
N PHE A 2 22.08 1.06 0.05
CA PHE A 2 21.33 2.28 -0.24
C PHE A 2 20.59 2.84 0.99
N SER A 3 20.81 2.26 2.17
CA SER A 3 20.19 2.70 3.44
C SER A 3 20.97 3.78 4.19
N GLU A 4 22.18 4.13 3.72
CA GLU A 4 23.03 5.10 4.44
C GLU A 4 22.95 6.53 3.89
N LEU A 5 22.11 6.81 2.90
CA LEU A 5 22.02 8.14 2.25
C LEU A 5 20.95 9.07 2.84
N PHE A 6 20.20 8.62 3.84
CA PHE A 6 19.14 9.40 4.50
C PHE A 6 19.29 9.49 6.02
N ALA A 7 20.48 9.26 6.56
CA ALA A 7 20.70 9.66 7.93
C ALA A 7 20.63 11.20 8.01
N PRO A 8 19.77 11.80 8.84
CA PRO A 8 19.85 13.22 9.12
C PRO A 8 21.27 13.50 9.59
N VAL A 9 21.90 14.53 9.04
CA VAL A 9 23.29 14.88 9.35
C VAL A 9 23.38 15.28 10.81
N SER A 10 23.54 14.30 11.70
CA SER A 10 23.79 14.52 13.13
C SER A 10 25.21 14.98 13.44
N ILE A 11 26.01 15.28 12.40
CA ILE A 11 27.42 15.67 12.56
C ILE A 11 27.58 17.03 13.26
N GLY A 12 26.59 17.95 13.13
CA GLY A 12 26.63 19.25 13.75
C GLY A 12 26.46 19.26 15.26
N VAL A 13 25.62 18.39 15.81
CA VAL A 13 25.23 18.44 17.22
C VAL A 13 26.38 18.09 18.20
N ARG A 14 27.24 17.14 17.85
CA ARG A 14 28.39 16.78 18.71
C ARG A 14 29.50 17.82 18.73
N THR A 15 29.70 18.55 17.64
CA THR A 15 30.72 19.61 17.57
C THR A 15 30.24 20.89 18.23
N ILE A 16 28.96 21.21 18.11
CA ILE A 16 28.32 22.39 18.74
C ILE A 16 28.34 22.27 20.27
N ALA A 17 28.04 21.11 20.80
CA ALA A 17 28.03 20.89 22.27
C ALA A 17 29.42 21.09 22.94
N LYS A 18 30.52 21.00 22.21
CA LYS A 18 31.86 21.29 22.72
C LYS A 18 32.26 22.78 22.65
N THR A 19 31.69 23.54 21.76
CA THR A 19 32.08 24.96 21.51
C THR A 19 31.20 25.96 22.29
N VAL A 20 29.96 25.59 22.62
CA VAL A 20 29.01 26.46 23.35
C VAL A 20 29.12 26.19 24.86
N ARG A 21 30.24 26.58 25.47
CA ARG A 21 30.47 26.34 26.90
C ARG A 21 30.07 27.47 27.80
N ILE A 22 29.51 28.57 27.33
CA ILE A 22 29.47 29.78 28.19
C ILE A 22 28.14 30.52 28.34
N LEU A 23 27.09 30.39 27.55
CA LEU A 23 26.02 31.37 27.72
C LEU A 23 24.64 30.85 28.11
N GLU A 24 24.21 29.66 27.77
CA GLU A 24 22.93 29.13 28.30
C GLU A 24 22.96 27.62 28.35
N ARG A 25 22.93 27.05 29.56
CA ARG A 25 22.79 25.59 29.74
C ARG A 25 21.44 25.17 29.19
N ASN A 26 21.47 24.21 28.24
CA ASN A 26 20.33 23.47 27.68
C ASN A 26 19.61 24.08 26.47
N GLN A 27 20.22 24.93 25.68
CA GLN A 27 19.67 25.34 24.37
C GLN A 27 20.24 24.47 23.24
N ILE A 28 19.40 24.07 22.31
CA ILE A 28 19.80 23.36 21.10
C ILE A 28 19.54 24.27 19.92
N TYR A 29 20.60 24.44 19.13
CA TYR A 29 20.59 25.24 17.94
C TYR A 29 20.48 24.34 16.72
N PHE A 30 19.53 24.62 15.84
CA PHE A 30 19.23 23.83 14.66
C PHE A 30 19.25 24.69 13.40
N HIS A 31 19.84 24.14 12.35
CA HIS A 31 19.78 24.67 10.99
C HIS A 31 19.43 23.54 10.04
N ALA A 32 18.37 23.69 9.26
CA ALA A 32 17.98 22.79 8.21
C ALA A 32 18.51 23.31 6.86
N VAL A 33 19.08 22.45 6.08
CA VAL A 33 19.31 22.68 4.65
C VAL A 33 18.00 22.37 3.93
N ASP A 34 17.62 23.20 2.95
CA ASP A 34 16.34 23.07 2.24
C ASP A 34 16.08 21.63 1.75
N ASP A 35 14.83 21.23 1.83
CA ASP A 35 14.37 19.95 1.28
C ASP A 35 14.51 19.95 -0.25
N TYR A 36 14.56 18.73 -0.82
CA TYR A 36 14.63 18.51 -2.28
C TYR A 36 15.92 18.96 -2.99
N LEU A 37 16.92 19.51 -2.28
CA LEU A 37 18.23 19.77 -2.86
C LEU A 37 18.96 18.46 -3.21
N THR A 38 19.66 18.47 -4.33
CA THR A 38 20.58 17.39 -4.68
C THR A 38 21.74 17.31 -3.68
N ARG A 39 22.47 16.19 -3.68
CA ARG A 39 23.67 16.03 -2.84
C ARG A 39 24.67 17.16 -3.06
N GLU A 40 24.91 17.52 -4.32
CA GLU A 40 25.81 18.56 -4.75
C GLU A 40 25.40 19.93 -4.24
N GLU A 41 24.11 20.26 -4.31
CA GLU A 41 23.54 21.51 -3.79
C GLU A 41 23.62 21.57 -2.27
N LYS A 42 23.34 20.46 -1.55
CA LYS A 42 23.50 20.38 -0.08
C LYS A 42 24.95 20.61 0.34
N LEU A 43 25.91 20.01 -0.37
CA LEU A 43 27.34 20.23 -0.11
C LEU A 43 27.77 21.66 -0.44
N ALA A 44 27.22 22.27 -1.49
CA ALA A 44 27.49 23.66 -1.85
C ALA A 44 26.95 24.62 -0.78
N ALA A 45 25.78 24.38 -0.21
CA ALA A 45 25.20 25.14 0.88
C ALA A 45 26.14 25.12 2.12
N LEU A 46 26.55 23.93 2.55
CA LEU A 46 27.50 23.76 3.66
C LEU A 46 28.84 24.44 3.39
N LYS A 47 29.35 24.37 2.16
CA LYS A 47 30.60 25.03 1.75
C LYS A 47 30.47 26.56 1.74
N ARG A 48 29.31 27.10 1.39
CA ARG A 48 28.98 28.53 1.43
C ARG A 48 28.99 29.05 2.86
N ASP A 49 28.36 28.30 3.77
CA ASP A 49 28.20 28.71 5.17
C ASP A 49 29.53 28.65 5.96
N ARG A 50 30.46 27.82 5.56
CA ARG A 50 31.83 27.67 6.05
C ARG A 50 31.97 27.36 7.54
N SER A 51 31.20 27.99 8.40
CA SER A 51 31.24 27.81 9.86
C SER A 51 29.87 28.04 10.49
N ILE A 52 29.69 27.50 11.68
CA ILE A 52 28.50 27.67 12.50
C ILE A 52 28.18 29.15 12.75
N SER A 53 29.20 29.98 12.85
CA SER A 53 29.04 31.42 13.09
C SER A 53 28.37 32.17 11.92
N ASN A 54 28.44 31.62 10.73
CA ASN A 54 27.86 32.21 9.52
C ASN A 54 26.49 31.59 9.17
N THR A 55 26.05 30.60 9.95
CA THR A 55 24.81 29.89 9.71
C THR A 55 23.70 30.45 10.60
N SER A 56 22.56 30.81 10.02
CA SER A 56 21.38 31.19 10.79
C SER A 56 20.87 29.97 11.53
N MET A 57 20.93 29.98 12.86
CA MET A 57 20.49 28.90 13.75
C MET A 57 19.20 29.27 14.45
N ASN A 58 18.26 28.34 14.50
CA ASN A 58 17.06 28.43 15.32
C ASN A 58 17.28 27.68 16.64
N VAL A 59 16.81 28.25 17.74
CA VAL A 59 16.76 27.54 19.03
C VAL A 59 15.55 26.60 18.95
N ILE A 60 15.76 25.31 19.22
CA ILE A 60 14.68 24.33 19.32
C ILE A 60 14.54 23.83 20.75
N VAL A 61 13.27 23.66 21.15
CA VAL A 61 12.87 23.05 22.41
C VAL A 61 12.09 21.79 22.06
N PRO A 62 12.43 20.61 22.60
CA PRO A 62 11.66 19.40 22.33
C PRO A 62 10.24 19.56 22.86
N ASP A 63 9.27 18.95 22.15
CA ASP A 63 7.89 18.87 22.62
C ASP A 63 7.73 17.88 23.80
N ALA A 64 6.49 17.73 24.29
CA ALA A 64 6.17 16.80 25.38
C ALA A 64 6.47 15.32 25.05
N HIS A 65 6.60 14.98 23.77
CA HIS A 65 6.98 13.66 23.29
C HIS A 65 8.49 13.46 23.15
N GLY A 66 9.29 14.52 23.37
CA GLY A 66 10.73 14.52 23.17
C GLY A 66 11.15 14.69 21.72
N ASP A 67 10.27 15.16 20.84
CA ASP A 67 10.58 15.45 19.44
C ASP A 67 11.30 16.79 19.31
N TRP A 68 12.47 16.78 18.68
CA TRP A 68 13.32 17.96 18.49
C TRP A 68 12.94 18.78 17.25
N PHE A 69 12.61 18.07 16.17
CA PHE A 69 12.14 18.61 14.89
C PHE A 69 10.99 17.74 14.40
N ASN A 70 10.19 18.25 13.45
CA ASN A 70 8.94 17.61 13.03
C ASN A 70 8.06 17.29 14.24
N GLN A 71 7.87 18.31 15.12
CA GLN A 71 7.07 18.18 16.32
C GLN A 71 5.63 17.86 15.98
N ARG A 72 5.02 16.99 16.78
CA ARG A 72 3.63 16.60 16.61
C ARG A 72 2.70 17.75 17.02
N ASP A 73 1.52 17.76 16.41
CA ASP A 73 0.41 18.57 16.87
C ASP A 73 -0.29 17.85 18.03
N ASP A 74 -0.41 18.49 19.18
CA ASP A 74 -0.97 17.89 20.39
C ASP A 74 -2.48 17.59 20.25
N SER A 75 -3.21 18.38 19.44
CA SER A 75 -4.63 18.14 19.16
C SER A 75 -4.91 16.79 18.50
N PHE A 76 -3.93 16.22 17.79
CA PHE A 76 -4.04 14.90 17.19
C PHE A 76 -4.35 13.79 18.20
N SER A 77 -3.91 13.95 19.44
CA SER A 77 -4.16 12.99 20.52
C SER A 77 -5.64 12.93 20.95
N HIS A 78 -6.43 13.95 20.65
CA HIS A 78 -7.87 14.00 20.96
C HIS A 78 -8.71 13.18 19.97
N PHE A 79 -8.17 12.89 18.78
CA PHE A 79 -8.87 12.14 17.77
C PHE A 79 -8.87 10.64 18.06
N MET A 80 -9.93 9.95 17.65
CA MET A 80 -10.04 8.51 17.84
C MET A 80 -9.05 7.77 16.95
N ARG A 81 -8.19 6.95 17.52
CA ARG A 81 -7.18 6.18 16.78
C ARG A 81 -7.81 5.09 15.93
N MET A 82 -7.18 4.78 14.80
CA MET A 82 -7.67 3.69 13.93
C MET A 82 -7.45 2.33 14.56
N ASP A 83 -6.31 2.08 15.23
CA ASP A 83 -5.93 0.78 15.77
C ASP A 83 -6.04 0.67 17.29
N GLY A 84 -6.51 -0.49 17.81
CA GLY A 84 -6.65 -0.76 19.24
C GLY A 84 -5.58 -1.68 19.86
N LYS A 85 -4.61 -2.20 19.08
CA LYS A 85 -3.76 -3.33 19.50
C LYS A 85 -2.80 -3.06 20.68
N LYS A 86 -2.41 -1.81 20.94
CA LYS A 86 -1.37 -1.49 21.93
C LYS A 86 -1.81 -0.53 23.03
N ALA A 87 -2.97 0.07 22.93
CA ALA A 87 -3.44 1.04 23.88
C ALA A 87 -4.65 0.53 24.66
N LYS A 88 -4.78 0.99 25.90
CA LYS A 88 -6.02 0.86 26.68
C LYS A 88 -7.09 1.86 26.23
N GLU A 89 -6.80 2.60 25.15
CA GLU A 89 -7.67 3.64 24.60
C GLU A 89 -8.67 3.03 23.61
N PRO A 90 -9.89 3.55 23.54
CA PRO A 90 -10.85 3.19 22.50
C PRO A 90 -10.26 3.41 21.10
N ALA A 91 -10.57 2.50 20.19
CA ALA A 91 -10.11 2.56 18.81
C ALA A 91 -11.25 2.30 17.84
N ILE A 92 -11.11 2.76 16.59
CA ILE A 92 -12.14 2.62 15.57
C ILE A 92 -12.31 1.15 15.16
N PHE A 93 -11.20 0.47 14.80
CA PHE A 93 -11.26 -0.91 14.33
C PHE A 93 -10.89 -1.91 15.42
N LYS A 94 -11.66 -3.00 15.52
CA LYS A 94 -11.38 -4.14 16.43
C LYS A 94 -10.05 -4.80 16.10
N ASN A 95 -9.80 -5.00 14.81
CA ASN A 95 -8.65 -5.70 14.31
C ASN A 95 -8.19 -5.11 12.98
N PHE A 96 -6.92 -5.31 12.68
CA PHE A 96 -6.31 -4.96 11.39
C PHE A 96 -5.19 -5.95 11.06
N SER A 97 -4.79 -6.00 9.80
CA SER A 97 -3.72 -6.87 9.34
C SER A 97 -2.65 -6.08 8.62
N LEU A 98 -1.41 -6.57 8.66
CA LEU A 98 -0.47 -6.20 7.61
C LEU A 98 -0.87 -6.90 6.31
N GLY A 99 -0.47 -6.33 5.17
CA GLY A 99 -0.54 -6.98 3.88
C GLY A 99 0.28 -8.27 3.85
N VAL A 100 0.00 -9.18 2.92
CA VAL A 100 0.66 -10.48 2.87
C VAL A 100 2.15 -10.32 2.56
N ALA A 101 2.99 -11.04 3.32
CA ALA A 101 4.42 -11.18 3.03
C ALA A 101 4.71 -12.63 2.65
N THR A 102 4.93 -12.88 1.37
CA THR A 102 5.16 -14.24 0.87
C THR A 102 6.53 -14.78 1.26
N GLY A 103 7.53 -13.90 1.35
CA GLY A 103 8.95 -14.26 1.55
C GLY A 103 9.54 -15.00 0.33
N ARG A 104 8.78 -15.09 -0.78
CA ARG A 104 9.15 -15.74 -2.04
C ARG A 104 8.25 -15.28 -3.18
N ASP A 105 8.19 -13.97 -3.42
CA ASP A 105 7.24 -13.34 -4.34
C ASP A 105 7.26 -13.97 -5.73
N ALA A 106 8.43 -14.22 -6.30
CA ALA A 106 8.56 -14.84 -7.63
C ALA A 106 7.87 -16.20 -7.75
N TRP A 107 7.73 -16.94 -6.64
CA TRP A 107 7.08 -18.25 -6.60
C TRP A 107 5.58 -18.16 -6.31
N CYS A 108 5.19 -17.23 -5.42
CA CYS A 108 3.81 -17.13 -4.92
C CYS A 108 2.95 -16.12 -5.69
N TYR A 109 3.55 -15.27 -6.52
CA TYR A 109 2.86 -14.34 -7.42
C TYR A 109 3.18 -14.65 -8.87
N ASN A 110 2.19 -14.58 -9.74
CA ASN A 110 2.37 -14.57 -11.18
C ASN A 110 1.18 -13.96 -11.88
N PHE A 111 1.40 -13.33 -13.02
CA PHE A 111 0.33 -12.79 -13.86
C PHE A 111 -0.48 -13.90 -14.54
N SER A 112 0.14 -15.04 -14.85
CA SER A 112 -0.54 -16.23 -15.32
C SER A 112 -0.94 -17.15 -14.17
N LYS A 113 -2.23 -17.48 -14.06
CA LYS A 113 -2.74 -18.46 -13.09
C LYS A 113 -2.16 -19.87 -13.33
N ASN A 114 -1.98 -20.24 -14.60
CA ASN A 114 -1.42 -21.54 -14.98
C ASN A 114 0.07 -21.64 -14.66
N VAL A 115 0.86 -20.60 -14.94
CA VAL A 115 2.28 -20.54 -14.60
C VAL A 115 2.48 -20.56 -13.09
N LEU A 116 1.66 -19.79 -12.34
CA LEU A 116 1.67 -19.80 -10.88
C LEU A 116 1.42 -21.23 -10.35
N SER A 117 0.37 -21.88 -10.81
CA SER A 117 0.04 -23.25 -10.42
C SER A 117 1.20 -24.21 -10.69
N SER A 118 1.80 -24.14 -11.88
CA SER A 118 2.94 -24.98 -12.27
C SER A 118 4.18 -24.73 -11.38
N ASN A 119 4.47 -23.49 -11.05
CA ASN A 119 5.57 -23.13 -10.15
C ASN A 119 5.34 -23.69 -8.74
N ILE A 120 4.12 -23.59 -8.23
CA ILE A 120 3.75 -24.13 -6.91
C ILE A 120 3.83 -25.65 -6.89
N HIS A 121 3.34 -26.34 -7.92
CA HIS A 121 3.51 -27.79 -8.04
C HIS A 121 4.99 -28.18 -8.01
N ARG A 122 5.83 -27.55 -8.84
CA ARG A 122 7.28 -27.77 -8.85
C ARG A 122 7.91 -27.57 -7.46
N MET A 123 7.50 -26.52 -6.74
CA MET A 123 8.01 -26.24 -5.40
C MET A 123 7.57 -27.30 -4.38
N ILE A 124 6.31 -27.73 -4.42
CA ILE A 124 5.77 -28.75 -3.52
C ILE A 124 6.40 -30.11 -3.81
N ASP A 125 6.52 -30.51 -5.08
CA ASP A 125 7.12 -31.79 -5.47
C ASP A 125 8.58 -31.89 -5.00
N ASN A 126 9.35 -30.80 -5.17
CA ASN A 126 10.73 -30.73 -4.66
C ASN A 126 10.80 -30.74 -3.13
N TYR A 127 9.89 -30.03 -2.45
CA TYR A 127 9.79 -30.06 -1.00
C TYR A 127 9.51 -31.49 -0.49
N GLU A 128 8.49 -32.19 -1.05
CA GLU A 128 8.12 -33.53 -0.63
C GLU A 128 9.22 -34.56 -0.93
N ARG A 129 9.91 -34.45 -2.07
CA ARG A 129 11.11 -35.27 -2.36
C ARG A 129 12.17 -35.10 -1.28
N ILE A 130 12.53 -33.86 -0.96
CA ILE A 130 13.54 -33.52 0.05
C ILE A 130 13.08 -33.97 1.46
N ARG A 131 11.80 -33.82 1.79
CA ARG A 131 11.21 -34.31 3.06
C ARG A 131 11.36 -35.81 3.19
N LEU A 132 11.06 -36.58 2.15
CA LEU A 132 11.21 -38.04 2.15
C LEU A 132 12.70 -38.46 2.24
N GLU A 133 13.61 -37.71 1.63
CA GLU A 133 15.06 -37.96 1.72
C GLU A 133 15.55 -37.69 3.16
N SER A 134 15.07 -36.60 3.80
CA SER A 134 15.45 -36.21 5.17
C SER A 134 15.06 -37.27 6.23
N ILE A 135 13.98 -38.03 5.99
CA ILE A 135 13.54 -39.08 6.91
C ILE A 135 14.39 -40.35 6.74
N LYS A 136 14.91 -40.63 5.55
CA LYS A 136 15.64 -41.85 5.22
C LYS A 136 17.10 -41.80 5.61
N SER A 137 17.69 -40.61 5.84
CA SER A 137 19.12 -40.44 6.06
C SER A 137 19.40 -39.74 7.39
N GLU A 138 20.11 -40.39 8.30
CA GLU A 138 20.55 -39.80 9.55
C GLU A 138 21.54 -38.62 9.35
N ASN A 139 22.24 -38.58 8.22
CA ASN A 139 23.21 -37.55 7.86
C ASN A 139 22.67 -36.64 6.74
N PHE A 140 21.36 -36.38 6.74
CA PHE A 140 20.75 -35.51 5.74
C PHE A 140 21.27 -34.08 5.85
N VAL A 141 21.72 -33.54 4.72
CA VAL A 141 22.13 -32.13 4.58
C VAL A 141 21.23 -31.47 3.55
N LEU A 142 20.51 -30.41 3.95
CA LEU A 142 19.62 -29.67 3.09
C LEU A 142 20.40 -28.94 1.99
N THR A 143 20.23 -29.35 0.74
CA THR A 143 20.75 -28.65 -0.44
C THR A 143 19.68 -27.67 -0.94
N LYS A 144 20.05 -26.42 -1.13
CA LYS A 144 19.14 -25.35 -1.56
C LYS A 144 19.40 -24.97 -3.01
N ASN A 145 18.55 -25.43 -3.92
CA ASN A 145 18.56 -24.99 -5.32
C ASN A 145 17.40 -24.01 -5.55
N PRO A 146 17.66 -22.72 -5.76
CA PRO A 146 16.61 -21.71 -5.88
C PRO A 146 15.78 -21.79 -7.17
N VAL A 147 16.26 -22.52 -8.18
CA VAL A 147 15.50 -22.80 -9.41
C VAL A 147 14.42 -23.88 -9.19
N GLU A 148 14.63 -24.76 -8.23
CA GLU A 148 13.70 -25.84 -7.90
C GLU A 148 12.72 -25.47 -6.79
N ILE A 149 13.21 -24.71 -5.80
CA ILE A 149 12.46 -24.37 -4.59
C ILE A 149 13.04 -23.17 -3.88
N SER A 150 12.18 -22.26 -3.40
CA SER A 150 12.60 -21.13 -2.57
C SER A 150 12.50 -21.49 -1.09
N TRP A 151 13.63 -21.72 -0.45
CA TRP A 151 13.71 -21.98 0.99
C TRP A 151 13.66 -20.68 1.82
N ASN A 152 12.94 -20.74 2.93
CA ASN A 152 12.99 -19.74 4.00
C ASN A 152 12.83 -20.47 5.36
N SER A 153 12.99 -19.72 6.45
CA SER A 153 12.91 -20.28 7.81
C SER A 153 11.59 -21.01 8.10
N ASN A 154 10.47 -20.56 7.54
CA ASN A 154 9.18 -21.20 7.72
C ASN A 154 9.15 -22.59 7.06
N LEU A 155 9.60 -22.69 5.81
CA LEU A 155 9.61 -23.95 5.08
C LEU A 155 10.62 -24.94 5.69
N GLU A 156 11.77 -24.45 6.17
CA GLU A 156 12.73 -25.27 6.93
C GLU A 156 12.12 -25.82 8.23
N GLN A 157 11.33 -25.01 8.95
CA GLN A 157 10.60 -25.48 10.14
C GLN A 157 9.55 -26.54 9.78
N ARG A 158 8.86 -26.43 8.62
CA ARG A 158 7.94 -27.45 8.13
C ARG A 158 8.67 -28.77 7.83
N LEU A 159 9.83 -28.66 7.19
CA LEU A 159 10.70 -29.82 6.94
C LEU A 159 11.10 -30.52 8.24
N ASN A 160 11.60 -29.77 9.22
CA ASN A 160 12.02 -30.30 10.53
C ASN A 160 10.85 -30.95 11.32
N LYS A 161 9.62 -30.48 11.10
CA LYS A 161 8.39 -31.06 11.67
C LYS A 161 7.80 -32.19 10.83
N ASN A 162 8.47 -32.58 9.75
CA ASN A 162 7.97 -33.56 8.80
C ASN A 162 6.55 -33.27 8.28
N THR A 163 6.23 -31.97 8.07
CA THR A 163 4.92 -31.54 7.59
C THR A 163 4.75 -31.91 6.13
N ILE A 164 3.65 -32.60 5.78
CA ILE A 164 3.28 -32.91 4.41
C ILE A 164 2.58 -31.69 3.82
N ILE A 165 3.05 -31.21 2.66
CA ILE A 165 2.45 -30.08 1.93
C ILE A 165 1.79 -30.61 0.66
N LYS A 166 0.52 -30.26 0.47
CA LYS A 166 -0.24 -30.61 -0.74
C LYS A 166 -0.70 -29.36 -1.46
N PHE A 167 -0.85 -29.46 -2.76
CA PHE A 167 -1.43 -28.39 -3.56
C PHE A 167 -2.92 -28.26 -3.27
N ASP A 168 -3.37 -27.01 -3.10
CA ASP A 168 -4.77 -26.66 -2.89
C ASP A 168 -5.22 -25.61 -3.91
N ASN A 169 -6.16 -25.97 -4.78
CA ASN A 169 -6.72 -25.05 -5.76
C ASN A 169 -7.39 -23.81 -5.13
N ASN A 170 -7.95 -23.96 -3.93
CA ASN A 170 -8.62 -22.85 -3.24
C ASN A 170 -7.63 -21.80 -2.76
N ALA A 171 -6.33 -22.10 -2.71
CA ALA A 171 -5.28 -21.14 -2.37
C ALA A 171 -4.90 -20.22 -3.53
N LEU A 172 -5.37 -20.48 -4.75
CA LEU A 172 -5.16 -19.61 -5.91
C LEU A 172 -6.16 -18.47 -5.89
N CYS A 173 -5.68 -17.22 -5.85
CA CYS A 173 -6.51 -16.03 -5.74
C CYS A 173 -6.03 -14.83 -6.53
N LYS A 174 -6.95 -13.89 -6.75
CA LYS A 174 -6.64 -12.53 -7.19
C LYS A 174 -6.09 -11.72 -6.00
N SER A 175 -5.12 -10.87 -6.25
CA SER A 175 -4.48 -10.04 -5.26
C SER A 175 -3.96 -8.76 -5.92
N PHE A 176 -3.79 -7.69 -5.15
CA PHE A 176 -3.09 -6.50 -5.62
C PHE A 176 -1.66 -6.48 -5.11
N TYR A 177 -0.72 -6.74 -6.03
CA TYR A 177 0.72 -6.79 -5.73
C TYR A 177 1.31 -5.38 -5.55
N ARG A 178 0.84 -4.42 -6.35
CA ARG A 178 1.21 -2.98 -6.27
C ARG A 178 -0.02 -2.14 -6.64
N PRO A 179 -0.01 -0.82 -6.38
CA PRO A 179 -1.11 0.05 -6.77
C PRO A 179 -1.51 -0.14 -8.24
N PHE A 180 -2.78 -0.41 -8.49
CA PHE A 180 -3.37 -0.61 -9.82
C PHE A 180 -2.76 -1.76 -10.64
N ILE A 181 -2.10 -2.71 -9.99
CA ILE A 181 -1.51 -3.89 -10.63
C ILE A 181 -2.11 -5.15 -10.03
N PRO A 182 -3.10 -5.75 -10.69
CA PRO A 182 -3.66 -7.04 -10.31
C PRO A 182 -2.63 -8.15 -10.58
N SER A 183 -2.68 -9.21 -9.78
CA SER A 183 -1.86 -10.40 -9.95
C SER A 183 -2.57 -11.62 -9.37
N ASN A 184 -2.19 -12.82 -9.77
CA ASN A 184 -2.60 -14.03 -9.06
C ASN A 184 -1.63 -14.31 -7.91
N LEU A 185 -2.16 -14.77 -6.79
CA LEU A 185 -1.42 -15.14 -5.57
C LEU A 185 -1.77 -16.57 -5.18
N TYR A 186 -0.79 -17.33 -4.73
CA TYR A 186 -1.01 -18.58 -4.04
C TYR A 186 -0.90 -18.39 -2.53
N PHE A 187 -2.03 -18.20 -1.86
CA PHE A 187 -2.11 -17.79 -0.45
C PHE A 187 -2.24 -19.00 0.49
N HIS A 188 -1.28 -19.89 0.56
CA HIS A 188 -1.29 -21.11 1.34
C HIS A 188 -0.56 -20.98 2.68
N VAL A 189 -1.10 -21.61 3.74
CA VAL A 189 -0.58 -21.49 5.13
C VAL A 189 0.86 -21.96 5.27
N ASP A 190 1.27 -22.95 4.54
CA ASP A 190 2.61 -23.53 4.63
C ASP A 190 3.63 -22.86 3.73
N LEU A 191 3.16 -22.18 2.67
CA LEU A 191 4.03 -21.57 1.66
C LEU A 191 4.18 -20.05 1.80
N ILE A 192 3.25 -19.37 2.45
CA ILE A 192 3.34 -17.94 2.73
C ILE A 192 4.10 -17.71 4.04
N ALA A 193 5.12 -16.86 4.02
CA ALA A 193 5.91 -16.59 5.22
C ALA A 193 5.08 -15.93 6.31
N ARG A 194 4.23 -14.96 5.98
CA ARG A 194 3.35 -14.27 6.93
C ARG A 194 2.04 -13.90 6.27
N ARG A 195 0.95 -14.55 6.68
CA ARG A 195 -0.43 -14.23 6.29
C ARG A 195 -1.08 -13.19 7.21
N TYR A 196 -0.48 -12.97 8.38
CA TYR A 196 -1.01 -12.12 9.44
C TYR A 196 -2.49 -12.44 9.75
N GLN A 197 -3.35 -11.43 9.85
CA GLN A 197 -4.79 -11.58 10.11
C GLN A 197 -5.63 -11.61 8.81
N LEU A 198 -5.00 -11.63 7.64
CA LEU A 198 -5.72 -11.56 6.37
C LEU A 198 -6.70 -12.73 6.16
N ALA A 199 -6.42 -13.91 6.72
CA ALA A 199 -7.33 -15.04 6.69
C ALA A 199 -8.65 -14.80 7.47
N SER A 200 -8.66 -13.91 8.48
CA SER A 200 -9.87 -13.51 9.19
C SER A 200 -10.64 -12.42 8.45
N ILE A 201 -9.94 -11.61 7.66
CA ILE A 201 -10.50 -10.53 6.85
C ILE A 201 -11.12 -11.09 5.55
N PHE A 202 -10.40 -12.02 4.93
CA PHE A 202 -10.82 -12.71 3.72
C PHE A 202 -10.95 -14.22 4.02
N PRO A 203 -12.03 -14.66 4.63
CA PRO A 203 -12.22 -16.04 5.06
C PRO A 203 -12.56 -16.97 3.91
N ASN A 204 -12.33 -18.29 4.10
CA ASN A 204 -12.63 -19.34 3.17
C ASN A 204 -14.02 -19.92 3.31
N ASN A 205 -14.61 -20.27 2.18
CA ASN A 205 -15.83 -21.06 2.13
C ASN A 205 -15.55 -22.58 2.09
N SER A 206 -14.31 -23.06 2.21
CA SER A 206 -14.01 -24.47 2.27
C SER A 206 -13.96 -24.99 3.70
N ALA A 207 -14.42 -26.22 3.92
CA ALA A 207 -14.51 -26.87 5.23
C ALA A 207 -13.17 -27.08 5.95
N GLU A 208 -12.02 -26.80 5.29
CA GLU A 208 -10.68 -27.06 5.84
C GLU A 208 -9.94 -25.80 6.30
N ASN A 209 -10.60 -24.64 6.42
CA ASN A 209 -10.00 -23.37 6.86
C ASN A 209 -8.72 -22.94 6.12
N LEU A 210 -8.46 -23.46 4.97
CA LEU A 210 -7.32 -23.14 4.14
C LEU A 210 -7.78 -22.12 3.10
N VAL A 211 -7.55 -20.90 3.38
CA VAL A 211 -7.45 -19.78 2.45
C VAL A 211 -8.45 -19.58 1.36
N ILE A 212 -8.82 -18.37 1.26
CA ILE A 212 -9.69 -17.86 0.29
C ILE A 212 -9.31 -16.72 -0.42
N CYS A 213 -9.62 -16.91 -1.50
CA CYS A 213 -9.74 -15.91 -2.50
C CYS A 213 -11.16 -15.86 -2.96
N SER A 214 -11.79 -14.89 -2.43
CA SER A 214 -12.98 -14.25 -2.97
C SER A 214 -13.79 -15.06 -4.00
N SER A 215 -14.82 -15.64 -3.60
CA SER A 215 -16.05 -15.60 -4.34
C SER A 215 -17.18 -15.48 -3.34
N GLY A 216 -17.66 -14.25 -3.14
CA GLY A 216 -18.92 -14.02 -2.47
C GLY A 216 -18.91 -13.20 -1.19
N VAL A 217 -17.78 -12.65 -0.75
CA VAL A 217 -17.79 -11.61 0.29
C VAL A 217 -17.02 -10.42 -0.23
N ASP A 218 -17.73 -9.40 -0.69
CA ASP A 218 -17.18 -8.10 -1.06
C ASP A 218 -16.75 -7.35 0.20
N ASN A 219 -15.68 -7.82 0.83
CA ASN A 219 -15.15 -7.15 2.01
C ASN A 219 -14.22 -6.01 1.58
N LEU A 220 -14.63 -4.80 1.82
CA LEU A 220 -13.81 -3.63 1.58
C LEU A 220 -12.78 -3.44 2.69
N VAL A 221 -11.56 -3.11 2.29
CA VAL A 221 -10.43 -2.91 3.20
C VAL A 221 -9.73 -1.60 2.90
N ILE A 222 -9.65 -0.72 3.90
CA ILE A 222 -8.82 0.49 3.81
C ILE A 222 -7.37 0.08 4.07
N CYS A 223 -6.52 0.30 3.07
CA CYS A 223 -5.09 0.02 3.10
C CYS A 223 -4.31 1.32 3.28
N ILE A 224 -3.63 1.49 4.40
CA ILE A 224 -2.81 2.68 4.67
C ILE A 224 -1.32 2.35 4.68
N ASN A 225 -0.50 3.35 4.33
CA ASN A 225 0.94 3.28 4.48
C ASN A 225 1.32 3.70 5.91
N GLN A 226 1.98 2.82 6.65
CA GLN A 226 2.46 3.12 8.00
C GLN A 226 3.49 4.25 8.02
N ASN A 227 4.30 4.38 6.97
CA ASN A 227 5.36 5.38 6.85
C ASN A 227 4.93 6.48 5.87
N ALA A 228 4.00 7.33 6.29
CA ALA A 228 3.37 8.34 5.43
C ALA A 228 4.30 9.47 4.95
N LYS A 229 5.58 9.47 5.32
CA LYS A 229 6.53 10.52 4.93
C LYS A 229 6.69 10.56 3.40
N ASP A 230 6.34 11.70 2.82
CA ASP A 230 6.42 11.97 1.37
C ASP A 230 5.64 10.97 0.48
N ALA A 231 4.64 10.31 1.05
CA ALA A 231 3.95 9.20 0.36
C ALA A 231 2.84 9.67 -0.61
N GLY A 232 2.50 10.95 -0.63
CA GLY A 232 1.33 11.44 -1.37
C GLY A 232 0.03 11.01 -0.70
N GLN A 233 -0.84 10.31 -1.40
CA GLN A 233 -2.03 9.71 -0.80
C GLN A 233 -1.62 8.55 0.12
N ILE A 234 -2.10 8.61 1.36
CA ILE A 234 -1.71 7.63 2.38
C ILE A 234 -2.61 6.40 2.41
N ALA A 235 -3.75 6.44 1.72
CA ALA A 235 -4.74 5.38 1.72
C ALA A 235 -5.08 4.92 0.30
N LEU A 236 -5.32 3.61 0.18
CA LEU A 236 -5.98 2.95 -0.94
C LEU A 236 -7.08 2.04 -0.38
N MET A 237 -8.03 1.63 -1.22
CA MET A 237 -9.03 0.65 -0.86
C MET A 237 -8.95 -0.56 -1.80
N THR A 238 -9.25 -1.73 -1.27
CA THR A 238 -9.30 -2.98 -2.04
C THR A 238 -10.36 -3.93 -1.48
N ASP A 239 -10.90 -4.77 -2.33
CA ASP A 239 -11.76 -5.91 -2.02
C ASP A 239 -11.00 -7.26 -2.11
N HIS A 240 -9.69 -7.21 -2.36
CA HIS A 240 -8.82 -8.37 -2.52
C HIS A 240 -7.66 -8.34 -1.51
N ILE A 241 -6.99 -9.49 -1.34
CA ILE A 241 -5.79 -9.58 -0.52
C ILE A 241 -4.72 -8.62 -1.07
N ALA A 242 -4.27 -7.70 -0.23
CA ALA A 242 -3.20 -6.77 -0.55
C ALA A 242 -1.83 -7.35 -0.17
N ASP A 243 -0.83 -7.15 -1.04
CA ASP A 243 0.58 -7.38 -0.72
C ASP A 243 1.07 -6.43 0.38
N LEU A 244 2.09 -6.83 1.14
CA LEU A 244 2.70 -5.98 2.16
C LEU A 244 3.16 -4.63 1.60
N HIS A 245 3.56 -4.58 0.34
CA HIS A 245 4.01 -3.37 -0.34
C HIS A 245 2.99 -2.83 -1.36
N PHE A 246 1.72 -3.22 -1.24
CA PHE A 246 0.64 -2.66 -2.05
C PHE A 246 0.54 -1.14 -1.85
N ASN A 247 0.61 -0.66 -0.62
CA ASN A 247 0.69 0.76 -0.30
C ASN A 247 1.81 1.03 0.73
N GLY A 248 3.06 0.77 0.36
CA GLY A 248 4.20 0.85 1.27
C GLY A 248 4.22 -0.32 2.26
N ASP A 249 4.39 -0.05 3.55
CA ASP A 249 4.20 -1.06 4.61
C ASP A 249 2.71 -1.13 4.94
N THR A 250 1.96 -1.80 4.08
CA THR A 250 0.50 -1.79 4.05
C THR A 250 -0.12 -2.30 5.34
N GLN A 251 -1.04 -1.52 5.89
CA GLN A 251 -1.93 -1.91 6.99
C GLN A 251 -3.38 -1.90 6.50
N CYS A 252 -4.06 -3.02 6.68
CA CYS A 252 -5.37 -3.34 6.15
C CYS A 252 -6.43 -3.24 7.24
N PHE A 253 -7.36 -2.30 7.15
CA PHE A 253 -8.47 -2.06 8.07
C PHE A 253 -9.77 -2.50 7.41
N PRO A 254 -10.35 -3.62 7.83
CA PRO A 254 -11.49 -4.22 7.14
C PRO A 254 -12.82 -3.60 7.56
N ARG A 255 -13.78 -3.54 6.62
CA ARG A 255 -15.17 -3.21 6.93
C ARG A 255 -15.85 -4.33 7.74
N TRP A 256 -15.54 -5.60 7.42
CA TRP A 256 -16.10 -6.79 8.03
C TRP A 256 -15.00 -7.76 8.52
N LEU A 257 -15.33 -8.57 9.54
CA LEU A 257 -14.48 -9.64 10.06
C LEU A 257 -15.17 -11.01 9.98
N PRO A 258 -15.42 -11.54 8.78
CA PRO A 258 -16.22 -12.76 8.58
C PRO A 258 -15.64 -13.99 9.30
N GLY A 259 -14.30 -14.06 9.47
CA GLY A 259 -13.63 -15.20 10.13
C GLY A 259 -13.85 -15.27 11.66
N GLU A 260 -14.51 -14.31 12.28
CA GLU A 260 -14.82 -14.35 13.72
C GLU A 260 -16.08 -15.17 14.05
N GLN A 261 -16.91 -15.53 13.06
CA GLN A 261 -18.14 -16.28 13.28
C GLN A 261 -17.97 -17.74 13.71
N THR A 262 -16.79 -18.33 13.54
CA THR A 262 -16.59 -19.80 13.63
C THR A 262 -16.35 -20.33 15.04
N LYS A 263 -16.38 -19.54 16.10
CA LYS A 263 -16.04 -20.00 17.46
C LYS A 263 -17.22 -20.17 18.42
N GLY A 264 -18.47 -20.13 17.94
CA GLY A 264 -19.60 -20.02 18.86
C GLY A 264 -20.79 -20.96 18.70
N ALA A 265 -20.81 -21.93 17.78
CA ALA A 265 -22.02 -22.74 17.61
C ALA A 265 -21.74 -24.20 17.16
N GLU A 266 -21.13 -24.99 17.99
CA GLU A 266 -21.37 -26.43 17.94
C GLU A 266 -22.78 -26.68 18.52
N GLY A 267 -23.77 -26.92 17.63
CA GLY A 267 -25.05 -27.51 18.05
C GLY A 267 -26.36 -26.77 17.69
N SER A 268 -26.38 -25.67 16.94
CA SER A 268 -27.67 -25.12 16.47
C SER A 268 -27.95 -25.49 15.02
N LEU A 269 -29.05 -26.18 14.80
CA LEU A 269 -29.68 -26.38 13.47
C LEU A 269 -30.13 -25.02 12.94
N ASP A 270 -29.37 -24.48 11.98
CA ASP A 270 -29.60 -23.16 11.40
C ASP A 270 -30.70 -23.20 10.35
N PHE A 271 -31.84 -22.66 10.65
CA PHE A 271 -32.95 -22.45 9.71
C PHE A 271 -32.86 -21.02 9.14
N GLY A 272 -31.90 -20.80 8.18
CA GLY A 272 -32.09 -19.79 7.14
C GLY A 272 -32.19 -18.30 7.53
N GLU A 273 -31.77 -17.88 8.71
CA GLU A 273 -31.59 -16.44 9.00
C GLU A 273 -30.24 -15.99 8.44
N SER A 274 -30.24 -14.91 7.67
CA SER A 274 -29.03 -14.25 7.17
C SER A 274 -28.18 -13.82 8.36
N LYS A 275 -27.10 -14.56 8.66
CA LYS A 275 -26.16 -14.15 9.71
C LYS A 275 -25.54 -12.82 9.31
N GLU A 276 -25.81 -11.78 10.09
CA GLU A 276 -25.12 -10.50 9.95
C GLU A 276 -23.60 -10.74 10.05
N MET A 277 -22.85 -10.21 9.09
CA MET A 277 -21.40 -10.30 9.13
C MET A 277 -20.84 -9.48 10.31
N PRO A 278 -19.91 -10.04 11.09
CA PRO A 278 -19.32 -9.30 12.19
C PRO A 278 -18.62 -8.03 11.68
N SER A 279 -18.98 -6.90 12.28
CA SER A 279 -18.38 -5.60 11.97
C SER A 279 -16.87 -5.58 12.27
N GLY A 280 -16.11 -4.90 11.41
CA GLY A 280 -14.71 -4.57 11.65
C GLY A 280 -14.50 -3.47 12.69
N PHE A 281 -15.54 -2.70 13.00
CA PHE A 281 -15.51 -1.62 13.98
C PHE A 281 -15.60 -2.12 15.44
N SER A 282 -14.98 -1.37 16.35
CA SER A 282 -15.17 -1.56 17.77
C SER A 282 -16.56 -1.07 18.19
N GLN A 283 -17.02 -1.52 19.37
CA GLN A 283 -18.28 -1.07 19.95
C GLN A 283 -18.32 0.43 20.27
N ASP A 284 -17.16 1.05 20.45
CA ASP A 284 -17.01 2.46 20.81
C ASP A 284 -16.99 3.39 19.58
N ALA A 285 -16.69 2.85 18.39
CA ALA A 285 -16.46 3.66 17.19
C ALA A 285 -17.70 4.45 16.78
N LEU A 286 -18.79 3.77 16.46
CA LEU A 286 -20.00 4.43 15.96
C LEU A 286 -20.61 5.40 16.99
N PRO A 287 -20.75 5.04 18.30
CA PRO A 287 -21.22 5.98 19.32
C PRO A 287 -20.35 7.23 19.47
N HIS A 288 -19.02 7.10 19.32
CA HIS A 288 -18.11 8.24 19.40
C HIS A 288 -18.43 9.29 18.34
N PHE A 289 -18.64 8.88 17.08
CA PHE A 289 -18.96 9.80 16.00
C PHE A 289 -20.40 10.31 16.07
N GLN A 290 -21.38 9.47 16.44
CA GLN A 290 -22.77 9.88 16.62
C GLN A 290 -22.94 10.95 17.71
N ALA A 291 -22.10 10.94 18.75
CA ALA A 291 -22.14 11.93 19.82
C ALA A 291 -21.87 13.38 19.34
N ALA A 292 -21.19 13.54 18.21
CA ALA A 292 -20.94 14.88 17.62
C ALA A 292 -22.18 15.46 16.92
N TYR A 293 -23.13 14.60 16.50
CA TYR A 293 -24.27 15.02 15.67
C TYR A 293 -25.59 14.49 16.24
N PRO A 294 -26.06 14.99 17.40
CA PRO A 294 -27.23 14.49 18.07
C PRO A 294 -28.47 14.49 17.18
N GLY A 295 -29.17 13.35 17.11
CA GLY A 295 -30.38 13.18 16.31
C GLY A 295 -30.16 13.01 14.80
N LYS A 296 -28.91 12.96 14.33
CA LYS A 296 -28.58 12.66 12.94
C LYS A 296 -28.27 11.17 12.79
N PRO A 297 -28.77 10.51 11.74
CA PRO A 297 -28.45 9.10 11.49
C PRO A 297 -27.01 9.01 10.96
N ILE A 298 -26.21 8.14 11.55
CA ILE A 298 -24.88 7.74 11.05
C ILE A 298 -24.81 6.22 11.14
N THR A 299 -24.48 5.58 10.04
CA THR A 299 -24.27 4.15 9.95
C THR A 299 -22.78 3.81 10.03
N GLU A 300 -22.45 2.53 10.19
CA GLU A 300 -21.07 2.07 10.10
C GLU A 300 -20.50 2.20 8.68
N ASP A 301 -21.35 2.11 7.65
CA ASP A 301 -20.93 2.34 6.27
C ASP A 301 -20.56 3.81 6.05
N ASP A 302 -21.39 4.74 6.57
CA ASP A 302 -21.03 6.17 6.53
C ASP A 302 -19.70 6.41 7.22
N LEU A 303 -19.48 5.81 8.39
CA LEU A 303 -18.21 5.94 9.12
C LEU A 303 -17.03 5.37 8.32
N PHE A 304 -17.21 4.23 7.65
CA PHE A 304 -16.14 3.62 6.84
C PHE A 304 -15.69 4.53 5.70
N TYR A 305 -16.65 5.08 4.95
CA TYR A 305 -16.35 6.00 3.86
C TYR A 305 -15.91 7.38 4.34
N TYR A 306 -16.44 7.87 5.46
CA TYR A 306 -15.95 9.07 6.12
C TYR A 306 -14.45 9.00 6.42
N ILE A 307 -14.01 7.89 7.03
CA ILE A 307 -12.59 7.64 7.32
C ILE A 307 -11.77 7.70 6.02
N TYR A 308 -12.27 7.07 4.96
CA TYR A 308 -11.58 7.07 3.68
C TYR A 308 -11.49 8.48 3.07
N GLY A 309 -12.54 9.27 3.16
CA GLY A 309 -12.56 10.68 2.74
C GLY A 309 -11.57 11.55 3.53
N ILE A 310 -11.55 11.42 4.87
CA ILE A 310 -10.61 12.17 5.74
C ILE A 310 -9.15 11.83 5.41
N LEU A 311 -8.82 10.56 5.16
CA LEU A 311 -7.47 10.14 4.79
C LEU A 311 -6.99 10.73 3.45
N HIS A 312 -7.91 11.17 2.59
CA HIS A 312 -7.61 11.87 1.33
C HIS A 312 -7.59 13.40 1.47
N SER A 313 -8.08 13.96 2.58
CA SER A 313 -8.05 15.40 2.81
C SER A 313 -6.61 15.93 2.84
N GLU A 314 -6.33 16.95 2.02
CA GLU A 314 -5.03 17.60 2.01
C GLU A 314 -4.80 18.36 3.33
N ASP A 315 -5.83 19.03 3.86
CA ASP A 315 -5.77 19.72 5.15
C ASP A 315 -5.39 18.74 6.28
N TYR A 316 -5.99 17.55 6.30
CA TYR A 316 -5.66 16.52 7.29
C TYR A 316 -4.22 16.02 7.14
N ARG A 317 -3.81 15.68 5.93
CA ARG A 317 -2.48 15.13 5.66
C ARG A 317 -1.35 16.14 5.89
N THR A 318 -1.57 17.41 5.54
CA THR A 318 -0.58 18.47 5.73
C THR A 318 -0.58 18.98 7.18
N GLY A 319 -1.75 19.20 7.77
CA GLY A 319 -1.88 19.66 9.15
C GLY A 319 -1.27 18.69 10.16
N TYR A 320 -1.43 17.40 9.95
CA TYR A 320 -0.93 16.35 10.86
C TYR A 320 0.22 15.53 10.28
N ALA A 321 0.96 16.07 9.29
CA ALA A 321 2.04 15.37 8.62
C ALA A 321 3.08 14.79 9.59
N ASN A 322 3.46 15.55 10.61
CA ASN A 322 4.45 15.14 11.62
C ASN A 322 3.95 14.01 12.54
N ASN A 323 2.64 13.98 12.82
CA ASN A 323 2.00 12.90 13.57
C ASN A 323 1.94 11.62 12.72
N LEU A 324 1.46 11.74 11.49
CA LEU A 324 1.31 10.64 10.52
C LEU A 324 2.65 9.96 10.14
N MET A 325 3.77 10.67 10.29
CA MET A 325 5.11 10.07 10.14
C MET A 325 5.51 9.15 11.30
N LYS A 326 4.87 9.26 12.45
CA LYS A 326 5.31 8.62 13.70
C LYS A 326 4.32 7.61 14.24
N GLU A 327 3.04 7.77 13.92
CA GLU A 327 1.96 6.90 14.39
C GLU A 327 0.89 6.68 13.31
N LEU A 328 0.05 5.68 13.50
CA LEU A 328 -1.10 5.43 12.64
C LEU A 328 -2.11 6.57 12.75
N PRO A 329 -2.90 6.80 11.69
CA PRO A 329 -3.91 7.85 11.69
C PRO A 329 -4.86 7.79 12.89
N ARG A 330 -5.24 8.97 13.35
CA ARG A 330 -6.36 9.20 14.25
C ARG A 330 -7.39 10.04 13.50
N ILE A 331 -8.64 9.70 13.61
CA ILE A 331 -9.70 10.30 12.81
C ILE A 331 -10.46 11.33 13.63
N PRO A 332 -10.42 12.62 13.24
CA PRO A 332 -11.18 13.67 13.89
C PRO A 332 -12.67 13.55 13.58
N ARG A 333 -13.50 14.18 14.42
CA ARG A 333 -14.88 14.56 14.07
C ARG A 333 -14.84 15.94 13.43
N VAL A 334 -15.55 16.13 12.32
CA VAL A 334 -15.66 17.43 11.66
C VAL A 334 -16.76 18.28 12.27
N ALA A 335 -16.72 19.59 12.07
CA ALA A 335 -17.53 20.57 12.80
C ALA A 335 -19.06 20.36 12.63
N THR A 336 -19.51 19.95 11.45
CA THR A 336 -20.95 19.81 11.16
C THR A 336 -21.27 18.48 10.52
N TYR A 337 -22.55 18.05 10.65
CA TYR A 337 -23.04 16.84 10.00
C TYR A 337 -22.98 16.93 8.45
N GLU A 338 -23.22 18.12 7.91
CA GLU A 338 -23.14 18.38 6.47
C GLU A 338 -21.71 18.18 5.95
N GLN A 339 -20.70 18.63 6.70
CA GLN A 339 -19.29 18.34 6.39
C GLN A 339 -18.99 16.85 6.51
N PHE A 340 -19.50 16.17 7.56
CA PHE A 340 -19.35 14.73 7.72
C PHE A 340 -19.88 13.99 6.49
N MET A 341 -21.10 14.29 6.05
CA MET A 341 -21.70 13.66 4.87
C MET A 341 -20.95 13.98 3.57
N ALA A 342 -20.41 15.19 3.42
CA ALA A 342 -19.58 15.52 2.25
C ALA A 342 -18.30 14.68 2.20
N PHE A 343 -17.68 14.38 3.33
CA PHE A 343 -16.56 13.42 3.39
C PHE A 343 -17.00 11.98 3.12
N VAL A 344 -18.21 11.58 3.56
CA VAL A 344 -18.79 10.26 3.24
C VAL A 344 -18.97 10.10 1.74
N GLU A 345 -19.64 11.05 1.09
CA GLU A 345 -19.92 11.01 -0.35
C GLU A 345 -18.62 10.97 -1.18
N ALA A 346 -17.66 11.83 -0.82
CA ALA A 346 -16.34 11.80 -1.45
C ALA A 346 -15.61 10.47 -1.22
N GLY A 347 -15.69 9.93 0.00
CA GLY A 347 -15.10 8.63 0.34
C GLY A 347 -15.71 7.47 -0.44
N GLN A 348 -17.03 7.48 -0.66
CA GLN A 348 -17.73 6.49 -1.48
C GLN A 348 -17.25 6.54 -2.95
N GLU A 349 -17.16 7.74 -3.51
CA GLU A 349 -16.73 7.89 -4.90
C GLU A 349 -15.25 7.55 -5.10
N LEU A 350 -14.38 7.95 -4.16
CA LEU A 350 -12.97 7.51 -4.13
C LEU A 350 -12.86 5.98 -4.02
N ALA A 351 -13.68 5.35 -3.16
CA ALA A 351 -13.69 3.90 -3.02
C ALA A 351 -14.08 3.22 -4.33
N ARG A 352 -15.15 3.70 -4.99
CA ARG A 352 -15.59 3.21 -6.30
C ARG A 352 -14.47 3.28 -7.34
N LEU A 353 -13.77 4.41 -7.41
CA LEU A 353 -12.66 4.60 -8.36
C LEU A 353 -11.48 3.69 -8.07
N HIS A 354 -11.13 3.48 -6.79
CA HIS A 354 -9.92 2.74 -6.42
C HIS A 354 -10.13 1.23 -6.37
N VAL A 355 -11.33 0.76 -6.04
CA VAL A 355 -11.67 -0.68 -6.03
C VAL A 355 -12.00 -1.16 -7.43
N HIS A 356 -12.80 -0.38 -8.17
CA HIS A 356 -13.28 -0.72 -9.51
C HIS A 356 -12.53 0.03 -10.62
N PHE A 357 -11.24 0.27 -10.45
CA PHE A 357 -10.43 1.00 -11.44
C PHE A 357 -10.37 0.30 -12.80
N GLU A 358 -10.64 -1.01 -12.84
CA GLU A 358 -10.72 -1.78 -14.08
C GLU A 358 -12.05 -1.55 -14.83
N ASP A 359 -13.07 -0.96 -14.20
CA ASP A 359 -14.40 -0.77 -14.76
C ASP A 359 -14.68 0.69 -15.19
N VAL A 360 -13.73 1.61 -14.93
CA VAL A 360 -13.88 3.01 -15.34
C VAL A 360 -13.74 3.17 -16.87
N GLU A 361 -14.29 4.24 -17.39
CA GLU A 361 -14.17 4.59 -18.80
C GLU A 361 -12.73 4.89 -19.21
N LEU A 362 -12.37 4.50 -20.42
CA LEU A 362 -11.07 4.81 -21.00
C LEU A 362 -10.91 6.32 -21.19
N TYR A 363 -9.77 6.86 -20.78
CA TYR A 363 -9.46 8.26 -21.10
C TYR A 363 -9.22 8.44 -22.61
N THR A 364 -10.02 9.28 -23.24
CA THR A 364 -10.02 9.49 -24.70
C THR A 364 -9.25 10.72 -25.16
N GLY A 365 -8.77 11.57 -24.22
CA GLY A 365 -8.05 12.82 -24.54
C GLY A 365 -6.62 12.62 -25.05
N VAL A 366 -6.11 11.39 -25.10
CA VAL A 366 -4.78 11.05 -25.62
C VAL A 366 -4.81 10.82 -27.14
N LYS A 367 -3.65 10.92 -27.77
CA LYS A 367 -3.44 10.50 -29.15
C LYS A 367 -2.63 9.21 -29.19
N ILE A 368 -3.21 8.12 -29.70
CA ILE A 368 -2.51 6.86 -29.93
C ILE A 368 -1.93 6.88 -31.34
N GLU A 369 -0.61 6.79 -31.46
CA GLU A 369 0.11 6.76 -32.72
C GLU A 369 0.70 5.37 -32.97
N PHE A 370 0.49 4.85 -34.17
CA PHE A 370 1.08 3.61 -34.64
C PHE A 370 2.36 3.92 -35.44
N THR A 371 3.48 3.36 -35.03
CA THR A 371 4.80 3.63 -35.60
C THR A 371 5.13 2.77 -36.81
N LYS A 372 4.34 1.71 -37.07
CA LYS A 372 4.53 0.74 -38.15
C LYS A 372 3.22 0.57 -38.95
N ILE A 373 3.33 0.13 -40.16
CA ILE A 373 2.18 -0.21 -41.03
C ILE A 373 1.84 -1.69 -40.82
N GLY A 374 0.56 -2.03 -40.68
CA GLY A 374 0.05 -3.39 -40.48
C GLY A 374 -0.83 -3.50 -39.23
N GLN A 375 -1.14 -4.72 -38.82
CA GLN A 375 -1.88 -4.95 -37.58
C GLN A 375 -0.98 -4.66 -36.38
N PRO A 376 -1.38 -3.76 -35.47
CA PRO A 376 -0.58 -3.42 -34.31
C PRO A 376 -0.53 -4.58 -33.32
N SER A 377 0.65 -4.81 -32.73
CA SER A 377 0.79 -5.68 -31.58
C SER A 377 0.52 -4.88 -30.31
N TYR A 378 -0.38 -5.36 -29.47
CA TYR A 378 -0.65 -4.82 -28.12
C TYR A 378 0.20 -5.46 -27.04
N ARG A 379 1.04 -6.44 -27.38
CA ARG A 379 1.96 -7.05 -26.43
C ARG A 379 2.93 -6.01 -25.87
N VAL A 380 3.03 -5.96 -24.54
CA VAL A 380 3.97 -5.11 -23.81
C VAL A 380 5.15 -5.92 -23.27
N THR A 381 6.37 -5.48 -23.55
CA THR A 381 7.57 -5.99 -22.88
C THR A 381 7.96 -5.08 -21.74
N GLN A 382 8.05 -3.77 -22.01
CA GLN A 382 8.30 -2.74 -21.02
C GLN A 382 7.86 -1.38 -21.57
N MET A 383 6.98 -0.71 -20.86
CA MET A 383 6.60 0.67 -21.15
C MET A 383 7.70 1.65 -20.71
N LYS A 384 7.81 2.78 -21.39
CA LYS A 384 8.81 3.83 -21.07
C LYS A 384 8.21 5.22 -21.32
N TRP A 385 8.51 6.14 -20.43
CA TRP A 385 8.23 7.55 -20.69
C TRP A 385 9.10 8.10 -21.81
N GLY A 386 8.60 9.04 -22.55
CA GLY A 386 9.35 9.84 -23.52
C GLY A 386 10.54 10.53 -22.88
N LYS A 387 11.37 11.19 -23.69
CA LYS A 387 12.55 11.91 -23.23
C LYS A 387 12.54 13.34 -23.73
N ILE A 388 12.76 14.30 -22.84
CA ILE A 388 13.02 15.70 -23.17
C ILE A 388 14.54 15.88 -23.27
N LYS A 389 15.03 16.39 -24.41
CA LYS A 389 16.45 16.71 -24.57
C LYS A 389 16.82 17.85 -23.63
N GLY A 390 17.55 17.53 -22.55
CA GLY A 390 18.07 18.52 -21.60
C GLY A 390 19.30 19.25 -22.14
N LYS A 391 19.48 20.51 -21.72
CA LYS A 391 20.67 21.34 -22.04
C LYS A 391 21.98 20.79 -21.42
N THR A 392 21.92 19.89 -20.46
CA THR A 392 23.05 19.37 -19.66
C THR A 392 23.36 17.88 -19.87
N GLY A 393 22.86 17.26 -20.93
CA GLY A 393 23.18 15.85 -21.27
C GLY A 393 22.30 14.79 -20.56
N ASN A 394 21.68 15.07 -19.43
CA ASN A 394 20.71 14.18 -18.79
C ASN A 394 19.30 14.47 -19.33
N ALA A 395 18.72 13.49 -20.04
CA ALA A 395 17.37 13.63 -20.56
C ALA A 395 16.33 13.46 -19.42
N ALA A 396 15.52 14.49 -19.19
CA ALA A 396 14.36 14.38 -18.31
C ALA A 396 13.28 13.49 -18.94
N LYS A 397 12.44 12.86 -18.11
CA LYS A 397 11.29 12.08 -18.58
C LYS A 397 10.20 13.02 -19.10
N ASP A 398 9.72 12.77 -20.31
CA ASP A 398 8.52 13.42 -20.87
C ASP A 398 7.28 12.63 -20.43
N LYS A 399 6.57 13.14 -19.43
CA LYS A 399 5.38 12.50 -18.85
C LYS A 399 4.11 12.71 -19.71
N THR A 400 4.18 13.50 -20.77
CA THR A 400 3.09 13.67 -21.75
C THR A 400 3.11 12.61 -22.84
N THR A 401 4.18 11.81 -22.91
CA THR A 401 4.40 10.81 -23.95
C THR A 401 4.78 9.48 -23.34
N LEU A 402 4.05 8.41 -23.65
CA LEU A 402 4.37 7.03 -23.32
C LEU A 402 4.77 6.25 -24.56
N ILE A 403 5.95 5.66 -24.56
CA ILE A 403 6.37 4.62 -25.50
C ILE A 403 5.88 3.31 -24.93
N TYR A 404 4.71 2.86 -25.41
CA TYR A 404 4.06 1.65 -24.89
C TYR A 404 4.82 0.39 -25.32
N ASN A 405 5.10 0.28 -26.60
CA ASN A 405 5.99 -0.72 -27.21
C ASN A 405 6.59 -0.17 -28.51
N ASP A 406 7.16 -1.02 -29.35
CA ASP A 406 7.76 -0.62 -30.63
C ASP A 406 6.73 -0.35 -31.75
N TRP A 407 5.41 -0.57 -31.50
CA TRP A 407 4.28 -0.29 -32.39
C TRP A 407 3.47 0.93 -31.98
N ILE A 408 3.34 1.17 -30.69
CA ILE A 408 2.36 2.09 -30.11
C ILE A 408 3.08 3.14 -29.25
N THR A 409 2.77 4.40 -29.54
CA THR A 409 3.12 5.56 -28.71
C THR A 409 1.85 6.31 -28.33
N VAL A 410 1.66 6.60 -27.04
CA VAL A 410 0.55 7.41 -26.52
C VAL A 410 1.06 8.80 -26.24
N LYS A 411 0.44 9.82 -26.83
CA LYS A 411 0.78 11.24 -26.66
C LYS A 411 -0.36 12.04 -26.05
N ASN A 412 -0.06 13.26 -25.66
CA ASN A 412 -1.03 14.18 -25.03
C ASN A 412 -1.59 13.63 -23.70
N ILE A 413 -0.76 12.90 -22.93
CA ILE A 413 -1.12 12.49 -21.58
C ILE A 413 -1.18 13.76 -20.72
N PRO A 414 -2.30 14.03 -20.01
CA PRO A 414 -2.42 15.22 -19.16
C PRO A 414 -1.44 15.14 -17.99
N LEU A 415 -0.72 16.23 -17.73
CA LEU A 415 0.23 16.29 -16.61
C LEU A 415 -0.49 16.23 -15.27
N GLU A 416 -1.71 16.69 -15.20
CA GLU A 416 -2.59 16.62 -14.02
C GLU A 416 -2.80 15.18 -13.54
N ALA A 417 -2.78 14.20 -14.43
CA ALA A 417 -2.86 12.78 -14.07
C ALA A 417 -1.61 12.28 -13.31
N GLN A 418 -0.50 13.04 -13.31
CA GLN A 418 0.68 12.72 -12.52
C GLN A 418 0.57 13.22 -11.06
N GLU A 419 -0.40 14.07 -10.75
CA GLU A 419 -0.61 14.64 -9.40
C GLU A 419 -1.12 13.58 -8.43
N TYR A 420 -1.82 12.55 -8.92
CA TYR A 420 -2.25 11.44 -8.08
C TYR A 420 -1.06 10.53 -7.75
N VAL A 421 -0.47 10.78 -6.60
CA VAL A 421 0.73 10.10 -6.11
C VAL A 421 0.35 9.11 -5.01
N VAL A 422 0.75 7.86 -5.15
CA VAL A 422 0.61 6.78 -4.18
C VAL A 422 2.00 6.23 -3.88
N ASN A 423 2.39 6.23 -2.63
CA ASN A 423 3.68 5.71 -2.19
C ASN A 423 4.86 6.23 -3.05
N LYS A 424 4.97 7.55 -3.15
CA LYS A 424 6.05 8.30 -3.83
C LYS A 424 6.09 8.23 -5.36
N LYS A 425 5.13 7.58 -6.00
CA LYS A 425 5.02 7.48 -7.46
C LYS A 425 3.62 7.85 -7.91
N SER A 426 3.50 8.45 -9.09
CA SER A 426 2.16 8.61 -9.67
C SER A 426 1.53 7.23 -9.95
N ALA A 427 0.19 7.18 -9.95
CA ALA A 427 -0.54 5.95 -10.30
C ALA A 427 -0.11 5.43 -11.69
N LEU A 428 0.12 6.34 -12.63
CA LEU A 428 0.64 6.00 -13.95
C LEU A 428 2.04 5.40 -13.92
N ASP A 429 2.93 5.89 -13.04
CA ASP A 429 4.28 5.32 -12.91
C ASP A 429 4.25 3.86 -12.42
N TRP A 430 3.27 3.51 -11.56
CA TRP A 430 3.09 2.13 -11.13
C TRP A 430 2.74 1.22 -12.32
N VAL A 431 1.82 1.64 -13.18
CA VAL A 431 1.45 0.86 -14.38
C VAL A 431 2.63 0.75 -15.34
N VAL A 432 3.31 1.87 -15.65
CA VAL A 432 4.46 1.89 -16.56
C VAL A 432 5.60 1.00 -16.08
N GLU A 433 5.83 0.92 -14.77
CA GLU A 433 6.93 0.14 -14.19
C GLU A 433 6.58 -1.35 -14.04
N ARG A 434 5.31 -1.67 -13.74
CA ARG A 434 4.92 -3.01 -13.30
C ARG A 434 4.14 -3.82 -14.34
N ALA A 435 3.42 -3.18 -15.26
CA ALA A 435 2.78 -3.88 -16.37
C ALA A 435 3.82 -4.22 -17.45
N CYS A 436 4.66 -5.22 -17.19
CA CYS A 436 5.79 -5.60 -18.04
C CYS A 436 6.08 -7.09 -17.97
N VAL A 437 7.03 -7.53 -18.78
CA VAL A 437 7.65 -8.87 -18.69
C VAL A 437 8.87 -8.78 -17.79
N SER A 438 8.95 -9.64 -16.80
CA SER A 438 10.10 -9.74 -15.90
C SER A 438 10.54 -11.18 -15.71
N ILE A 439 11.83 -11.37 -15.43
CA ILE A 439 12.41 -12.68 -15.12
C ILE A 439 13.12 -12.54 -13.78
N ASP A 440 12.74 -13.36 -12.82
CA ASP A 440 13.48 -13.46 -11.56
C ASP A 440 14.82 -14.16 -11.78
N LYS A 441 15.91 -13.46 -11.50
CA LYS A 441 17.27 -13.94 -11.78
C LYS A 441 17.73 -15.12 -10.93
N VAL A 442 17.01 -15.42 -9.86
CA VAL A 442 17.37 -16.46 -8.90
C VAL A 442 16.63 -17.76 -9.20
N SER A 443 15.36 -17.66 -9.57
CA SER A 443 14.50 -18.80 -9.83
C SER A 443 14.26 -19.08 -11.32
N ASP A 444 14.68 -18.17 -12.20
CA ASP A 444 14.39 -18.13 -13.65
C ASP A 444 12.89 -18.09 -13.98
N ILE A 445 12.05 -17.76 -12.99
CA ILE A 445 10.61 -17.65 -13.18
C ILE A 445 10.29 -16.39 -13.99
N VAL A 446 9.55 -16.59 -15.08
CA VAL A 446 9.02 -15.53 -15.92
C VAL A 446 7.67 -15.07 -15.34
N ASN A 447 7.50 -13.74 -15.25
CA ASN A 447 6.25 -13.09 -14.92
C ASN A 447 5.90 -12.13 -16.04
N ASP A 448 4.89 -12.47 -16.85
CA ASP A 448 4.51 -11.78 -18.07
C ASP A 448 3.11 -11.18 -17.92
N PHE A 449 3.00 -9.84 -17.91
CA PHE A 449 1.72 -9.16 -17.77
C PHE A 449 0.74 -9.42 -18.93
N ASN A 450 1.26 -9.84 -20.09
CA ASN A 450 0.41 -10.22 -21.22
C ASN A 450 -0.35 -11.54 -20.97
N ASP A 451 0.14 -12.39 -20.07
CA ASP A 451 -0.59 -13.60 -19.68
C ASP A 451 -1.86 -13.22 -18.88
N TYR A 452 -1.77 -12.21 -18.00
CA TYR A 452 -2.96 -11.67 -17.32
C TYR A 452 -3.95 -11.07 -18.32
N ALA A 453 -3.44 -10.35 -19.34
CA ALA A 453 -4.27 -9.83 -20.42
C ALA A 453 -5.00 -10.94 -21.20
N ALA A 454 -4.31 -12.05 -21.45
CA ALA A 454 -4.91 -13.23 -22.10
C ALA A 454 -5.99 -13.88 -21.22
N ASP A 455 -5.76 -14.02 -19.92
CA ASP A 455 -6.76 -14.52 -18.95
C ASP A 455 -8.00 -13.60 -18.88
N MET A 456 -7.83 -12.28 -19.09
CA MET A 456 -8.92 -11.29 -19.21
C MET A 456 -9.58 -11.27 -20.61
N GLY A 457 -9.10 -12.07 -21.57
CA GLY A 457 -9.65 -12.17 -22.92
C GLY A 457 -9.36 -10.96 -23.82
N SER A 458 -8.40 -10.09 -23.48
CA SER A 458 -8.08 -8.89 -24.24
C SER A 458 -6.58 -8.63 -24.32
N GLU A 459 -5.98 -8.81 -25.50
CA GLU A 459 -4.57 -8.46 -25.72
C GLU A 459 -4.28 -6.97 -25.48
N ARG A 460 -5.30 -6.12 -25.61
CA ARG A 460 -5.21 -4.68 -25.39
C ARG A 460 -5.28 -4.26 -23.93
N TYR A 461 -5.60 -5.20 -23.01
CA TYR A 461 -5.79 -4.92 -21.60
C TYR A 461 -4.69 -4.05 -20.96
N PRO A 462 -3.37 -4.23 -21.21
CA PRO A 462 -2.34 -3.39 -20.59
C PRO A 462 -2.40 -1.93 -21.03
N LEU A 463 -2.78 -1.66 -22.29
CA LEU A 463 -3.00 -0.30 -22.78
C LEU A 463 -4.28 0.30 -22.19
N ASP A 464 -5.35 -0.48 -22.16
CA ASP A 464 -6.63 -0.05 -21.60
C ASP A 464 -6.52 0.23 -20.10
N LEU A 465 -5.79 -0.59 -19.35
CA LEU A 465 -5.47 -0.32 -17.95
C LEU A 465 -4.76 1.02 -17.77
N PHE A 466 -3.74 1.31 -18.59
CA PHE A 466 -3.05 2.60 -18.54
C PHE A 466 -4.01 3.78 -18.79
N LEU A 467 -4.89 3.67 -19.80
CA LEU A 467 -5.88 4.70 -20.11
C LEU A 467 -6.92 4.87 -19.00
N LYS A 468 -7.36 3.78 -18.37
CA LYS A 468 -8.27 3.79 -17.21
C LYS A 468 -7.62 4.45 -16.01
N VAL A 469 -6.35 4.18 -15.74
CA VAL A 469 -5.63 4.81 -14.62
C VAL A 469 -5.40 6.32 -14.85
N ILE A 470 -5.38 6.81 -16.10
CA ILE A 470 -5.46 8.26 -16.37
C ILE A 470 -6.80 8.81 -15.85
N THR A 471 -7.92 8.18 -16.20
CA THR A 471 -9.26 8.57 -15.72
C THR A 471 -9.34 8.56 -14.19
N VAL A 472 -8.91 7.45 -13.56
CA VAL A 472 -8.86 7.31 -12.10
C VAL A 472 -8.05 8.46 -11.48
N SER A 473 -6.86 8.75 -12.03
CA SER A 473 -5.99 9.79 -11.49
C SER A 473 -6.63 11.16 -11.53
N LEU A 474 -7.23 11.52 -12.67
CA LEU A 474 -7.88 12.82 -12.84
C LEU A 474 -9.10 12.97 -11.93
N GLN A 475 -10.00 11.96 -11.90
CA GLN A 475 -11.20 12.00 -11.08
C GLN A 475 -10.87 11.96 -9.58
N THR A 476 -9.86 11.17 -9.17
CA THR A 476 -9.40 11.19 -7.78
C THR A 476 -8.93 12.58 -7.37
N MET A 477 -8.12 13.25 -8.19
CA MET A 477 -7.63 14.59 -7.87
C MET A 477 -8.72 15.66 -7.91
N GLU A 478 -9.73 15.50 -8.77
CA GLU A 478 -10.93 16.35 -8.79
C GLU A 478 -11.69 16.24 -7.46
N ILE A 479 -11.98 15.01 -7.00
CA ILE A 479 -12.66 14.76 -5.72
C ILE A 479 -11.83 15.31 -4.56
N VAL A 480 -10.53 15.01 -4.52
CA VAL A 480 -9.64 15.47 -3.44
C VAL A 480 -9.58 16.99 -3.34
N LYS A 481 -9.50 17.69 -4.48
CA LYS A 481 -9.53 19.16 -4.54
C LYS A 481 -10.89 19.75 -4.18
N GLY A 482 -11.97 18.98 -4.36
CA GLY A 482 -13.35 19.34 -4.02
C GLY A 482 -13.74 19.06 -2.57
N LEU A 483 -12.88 18.38 -1.78
CA LEU A 483 -13.18 18.08 -0.39
C LEU A 483 -13.40 19.35 0.43
N PRO A 484 -14.34 19.33 1.41
CA PRO A 484 -14.54 20.47 2.27
C PRO A 484 -13.30 20.76 3.11
N LYS A 485 -13.12 22.02 3.50
CA LYS A 485 -12.08 22.42 4.44
C LYS A 485 -12.24 21.65 5.75
N LEU A 486 -11.14 21.17 6.31
CA LEU A 486 -11.17 20.44 7.56
C LEU A 486 -11.40 21.36 8.75
N GLU A 487 -12.59 21.34 9.29
CA GLU A 487 -12.95 22.05 10.51
C GLU A 487 -13.22 21.04 11.62
N ILE A 488 -12.43 21.10 12.70
CA ILE A 488 -12.51 20.13 13.80
C ILE A 488 -13.68 20.44 14.72
N HIS A 489 -14.44 19.43 15.10
CA HIS A 489 -15.55 19.54 16.04
C HIS A 489 -15.07 19.99 17.43
N PRO A 490 -15.83 20.82 18.19
CA PRO A 490 -15.45 21.27 19.54
C PRO A 490 -15.12 20.14 20.53
N LEU A 491 -15.72 18.96 20.39
CA LEU A 491 -15.42 17.80 21.23
C LEU A 491 -14.02 17.19 21.00
N ASP A 492 -13.34 17.61 19.95
CA ASP A 492 -11.97 17.14 19.60
C ASP A 492 -10.93 18.29 19.69
N LYS A 493 -11.33 19.44 20.21
CA LYS A 493 -10.46 20.61 20.42
C LYS A 493 -9.83 20.64 21.81
#